data_7e6d3493d9b661a5b7393157b63a2b43
#
_entry.id   7e6d3493d9b661a5b7393157b63a2b43
#
_cell.length_a   1.000
_cell.length_b   1.000
_cell.length_c   1.000
_cell.angle_alpha   90.00
_cell.angle_beta   90.00
_cell.angle_gamma   90.00
#
_symmetry.space_group_name_H-M   'P 1'
#
loop_
_entity.id
_entity.type
_entity.pdbx_description
1 polymer ?
#
loop_
_entity_poly.entity_id
_entity_poly.type
_entity_poly.pdbx_seq_one_letter_code
_entity_poly.pdbx_strand_id
1 'polypeptide(L)'
;MLRLSDKRSCAVSHSSTEHYGFQEQMETQLDPITDIFRTMHVTAFGQHRLEATAPWGLIQEKQTEKKVLPSGKTSSPTDLAHFAVLSRGNCWLSVEGIPEPIPLTGGDCFLLARDTSIVLRDSPRTRPRWSFREIGAKAKSNVAHYGGGGAPTTIVCGSFSFDRASLRPITQLLPRFILIKAEQARTLALHNTMQALASEMAEQAPGSGVVATRLAEVLFIQMLRTHIASGPERNKGWLRAVFDPQMGTALSAIHDRVNSPWTVESLAEAAGMSRSAFAARFKELLGQTPLEYVTEWRMRKAMQLLQQRDKKLIDVARSVGYESGAAFSKAFKRVVGANPGEYLKRRL
;
A
#
# COMPACT_ATOMS: atom_id res chain seq x y z
N MET A 1 21.45 64.63 44.37
CA MET A 1 22.47 64.11 45.32
C MET A 1 22.51 62.60 45.16
N LEU A 2 23.72 62.09 44.84
CA LEU A 2 24.23 60.73 45.03
C LEU A 2 23.62 59.58 44.26
N ARG A 3 24.28 59.05 43.20
CA ARG A 3 25.34 58.00 43.12
C ARG A 3 24.80 56.61 43.44
N LEU A 4 25.02 55.56 42.72
CA LEU A 4 26.01 54.87 41.89
C LEU A 4 25.49 53.48 41.59
N SER A 5 25.55 53.09 40.36
CA SER A 5 26.28 51.93 39.83
C SER A 5 26.05 50.56 40.48
N ASP A 6 25.54 49.62 39.73
CA ASP A 6 26.36 48.41 39.49
C ASP A 6 25.97 47.69 38.22
N LYS A 7 26.91 47.47 37.35
CA LYS A 7 26.86 46.59 36.18
C LYS A 7 27.09 45.14 36.66
N ARG A 8 26.17 44.27 36.43
CA ARG A 8 26.50 42.83 36.33
C ARG A 8 26.08 42.28 34.99
N SER A 9 27.09 42.10 34.18
CA SER A 9 27.16 41.27 33.00
C SER A 9 26.67 39.85 33.36
N CYS A 10 25.60 39.39 32.75
CA CYS A 10 25.24 38.00 32.76
C CYS A 10 25.54 37.44 31.36
N ALA A 11 26.61 36.69 31.30
CA ALA A 11 27.01 35.96 30.10
C ALA A 11 25.91 34.93 29.72
N VAL A 12 25.34 35.10 28.57
CA VAL A 12 24.49 34.06 27.92
C VAL A 12 25.43 33.03 27.32
N SER A 13 25.59 31.93 28.02
CA SER A 13 26.30 30.75 27.50
C SER A 13 25.46 30.09 26.43
N HIS A 14 26.02 29.99 25.25
CA HIS A 14 25.52 29.22 24.14
C HIS A 14 25.38 27.73 24.52
N SER A 15 24.18 27.23 24.57
CA SER A 15 23.89 25.81 24.53
C SER A 15 22.99 25.50 23.31
N SER A 16 23.59 25.65 22.12
CA SER A 16 22.91 25.40 20.85
C SER A 16 23.32 24.07 20.19
N THR A 17 23.99 23.19 20.92
CA THR A 17 24.56 21.94 20.34
C THR A 17 23.89 20.67 20.80
N GLU A 18 22.93 20.72 21.72
CA GLU A 18 22.26 19.49 22.20
C GLU A 18 20.97 19.11 21.47
N HIS A 19 20.38 20.01 20.67
CA HIS A 19 19.12 19.72 19.99
C HIS A 19 19.27 18.99 18.64
N TYR A 20 20.47 18.95 18.06
CA TYR A 20 20.73 18.23 16.80
C TYR A 20 21.06 16.74 17.00
N GLY A 21 21.54 16.35 18.16
CA GLY A 21 21.89 14.95 18.47
C GLY A 21 20.69 14.03 18.70
N PHE A 22 19.52 14.56 19.01
CA PHE A 22 18.33 13.75 19.29
C PHE A 22 17.59 13.30 18.01
N GLN A 23 17.79 13.95 16.88
CA GLN A 23 17.20 13.56 15.60
C GLN A 23 18.00 12.47 14.87
N GLU A 24 19.30 12.35 15.09
CA GLU A 24 20.13 11.31 14.46
C GLU A 24 20.05 9.94 15.14
N GLN A 25 19.66 9.86 16.41
CA GLN A 25 19.53 8.58 17.14
C GLN A 25 18.14 7.96 17.04
N MET A 26 17.16 8.61 16.40
CA MET A 26 15.83 8.07 16.11
C MET A 26 15.68 7.56 14.68
N GLU A 27 16.77 7.25 13.98
CA GLU A 27 16.75 6.29 12.86
C GLU A 27 16.57 4.87 13.41
N THR A 28 15.49 4.70 14.14
CA THR A 28 14.92 3.44 14.59
C THR A 28 14.81 2.48 13.41
N GLN A 29 15.28 1.26 13.60
CA GLN A 29 15.01 0.10 12.77
C GLN A 29 13.61 0.21 12.16
N LEU A 30 13.57 0.68 10.90
CA LEU A 30 12.33 0.77 10.16
C LEU A 30 11.81 -0.66 9.98
N ASP A 31 10.63 -0.94 10.51
CA ASP A 31 10.02 -2.23 10.27
C ASP A 31 9.89 -2.46 8.73
N PRO A 32 10.04 -3.70 8.25
CA PRO A 32 10.04 -4.01 6.81
C PRO A 32 8.81 -3.50 6.08
N ILE A 33 7.70 -3.34 6.80
CA ILE A 33 6.44 -2.83 6.25
C ILE A 33 6.55 -1.34 5.97
N THR A 34 7.10 -0.57 6.90
CA THR A 34 7.30 0.88 6.73
C THR A 34 8.16 1.17 5.50
N ASP A 35 9.24 0.41 5.29
CA ASP A 35 10.11 0.59 4.13
C ASP A 35 9.40 0.23 2.82
N ILE A 36 8.61 -0.81 2.83
CA ILE A 36 7.82 -1.21 1.68
C ILE A 36 6.76 -0.16 1.36
N PHE A 37 6.02 0.33 2.36
CA PHE A 37 5.03 1.39 2.13
C PHE A 37 5.68 2.71 1.71
N ARG A 38 6.88 3.05 2.18
CA ARG A 38 7.64 4.20 1.68
C ARG A 38 8.08 4.06 0.23
N THR A 39 8.40 2.83 -0.20
CA THR A 39 8.79 2.55 -1.59
C THR A 39 7.61 2.37 -2.53
N MET A 40 6.43 2.11 -1.97
CA MET A 40 5.19 1.96 -2.70
C MET A 40 4.46 3.29 -2.79
N HIS A 41 4.48 3.87 -3.97
CA HIS A 41 3.56 4.97 -4.26
C HIS A 41 2.17 4.39 -4.51
N VAL A 42 1.39 4.25 -3.43
CA VAL A 42 -0.04 3.95 -3.51
C VAL A 42 -0.76 5.26 -3.76
N THR A 43 -1.59 5.30 -4.78
CA THR A 43 -2.45 6.45 -5.05
C THR A 43 -3.89 5.98 -5.11
N ALA A 44 -4.73 6.52 -4.24
CA ALA A 44 -6.16 6.29 -4.27
C ALA A 44 -6.83 7.16 -5.34
N PHE A 45 -7.82 6.63 -6.04
CA PHE A 45 -8.56 7.35 -7.07
C PHE A 45 -9.96 6.78 -7.26
N GLY A 46 -10.83 7.60 -7.88
CA GLY A 46 -12.18 7.18 -8.23
C GLY A 46 -13.00 6.78 -7.01
N GLN A 47 -12.90 7.54 -5.92
CA GLN A 47 -13.73 7.33 -4.75
C GLN A 47 -15.16 7.75 -5.06
N HIS A 48 -16.10 6.87 -4.73
CA HIS A 48 -17.54 7.09 -4.90
C HIS A 48 -18.28 6.68 -3.63
N ARG A 49 -19.32 7.44 -3.31
CA ARG A 49 -20.31 7.10 -2.30
C ARG A 49 -21.54 6.56 -3.02
N LEU A 50 -21.91 5.34 -2.73
CA LEU A 50 -23.13 4.71 -3.23
C LEU A 50 -24.18 4.75 -2.14
N GLU A 51 -25.33 5.33 -2.42
CA GLU A 51 -26.54 5.29 -1.60
C GLU A 51 -27.56 4.42 -2.30
N ALA A 52 -27.61 3.16 -1.88
CA ALA A 52 -28.49 2.16 -2.47
C ALA A 52 -29.73 1.93 -1.57
N THR A 53 -30.87 1.66 -2.19
CA THR A 53 -32.11 1.27 -1.50
C THR A 53 -32.65 -0.03 -2.09
N ALA A 54 -33.03 -1.00 -1.24
CA ALA A 54 -33.51 -2.30 -1.70
C ALA A 54 -34.74 -2.19 -2.64
N PRO A 55 -34.90 -3.07 -3.64
CA PRO A 55 -33.94 -4.07 -4.10
C PRO A 55 -32.83 -3.45 -4.98
N TRP A 56 -31.60 -3.89 -4.78
CA TRP A 56 -30.46 -3.46 -5.58
C TRP A 56 -29.41 -4.56 -5.74
N GLY A 57 -28.65 -4.51 -6.83
CA GLY A 57 -27.52 -5.40 -7.06
C GLY A 57 -26.56 -4.83 -8.10
N LEU A 58 -25.28 -4.88 -7.80
CA LEU A 58 -24.16 -4.36 -8.57
C LEU A 58 -23.18 -5.47 -8.91
N ILE A 59 -22.64 -5.44 -10.11
CA ILE A 59 -21.57 -6.33 -10.54
C ILE A 59 -20.31 -5.51 -10.87
N GLN A 60 -19.16 -6.01 -10.44
CA GLN A 60 -17.86 -5.62 -10.94
C GLN A 60 -17.29 -6.80 -11.72
N GLU A 61 -17.24 -6.65 -13.02
CA GLU A 61 -16.61 -7.63 -13.90
C GLU A 61 -15.08 -7.45 -13.89
N LYS A 62 -14.38 -8.50 -14.31
CA LYS A 62 -12.94 -8.42 -14.53
C LYS A 62 -12.61 -7.31 -15.52
N GLN A 63 -11.60 -6.54 -15.19
CA GLN A 63 -11.09 -5.52 -16.11
C GLN A 63 -10.08 -6.17 -17.05
N THR A 64 -10.46 -6.32 -18.30
CA THR A 64 -9.56 -6.84 -19.35
C THR A 64 -8.75 -5.75 -20.04
N GLU A 65 -9.16 -4.48 -19.89
CA GLU A 65 -8.55 -3.35 -20.57
C GLU A 65 -7.68 -2.50 -19.63
N LYS A 66 -6.65 -1.89 -20.24
CA LYS A 66 -5.81 -0.90 -19.54
C LYS A 66 -6.64 0.34 -19.22
N LYS A 67 -6.57 0.82 -17.98
CA LYS A 67 -7.28 2.02 -17.53
C LYS A 67 -6.34 3.23 -17.56
N VAL A 68 -6.81 4.33 -18.12
CA VAL A 68 -6.12 5.63 -17.98
C VAL A 68 -6.46 6.20 -16.61
N LEU A 69 -5.44 6.45 -15.81
CA LEU A 69 -5.55 7.04 -14.47
C LEU A 69 -5.76 8.56 -14.56
N PRO A 70 -6.25 9.22 -13.51
CA PRO A 70 -6.35 10.68 -13.46
C PRO A 70 -5.02 11.40 -13.71
N SER A 71 -3.90 10.73 -13.42
CA SER A 71 -2.54 11.21 -13.72
C SER A 71 -2.15 11.14 -15.21
N GLY A 72 -3.04 10.72 -16.11
CA GLY A 72 -2.76 10.47 -17.52
C GLY A 72 -1.95 9.19 -17.81
N LYS A 73 -1.50 8.48 -16.78
CA LYS A 73 -0.77 7.21 -16.94
C LYS A 73 -1.74 6.06 -17.22
N THR A 74 -1.32 5.11 -18.05
CA THR A 74 -2.08 3.89 -18.30
C THR A 74 -1.68 2.82 -17.29
N SER A 75 -2.65 2.29 -16.53
CA SER A 75 -2.46 1.19 -15.58
C SER A 75 -2.98 -0.13 -16.16
N SER A 76 -2.26 -1.22 -15.89
CA SER A 76 -2.75 -2.57 -16.17
C SER A 76 -3.77 -2.99 -15.10
N PRO A 77 -4.74 -3.85 -15.41
CA PRO A 77 -5.66 -4.39 -14.41
C PRO A 77 -4.95 -5.03 -13.21
N THR A 78 -3.77 -5.60 -13.44
CA THR A 78 -2.93 -6.20 -12.38
C THR A 78 -2.27 -5.19 -11.45
N ASP A 79 -2.27 -3.91 -11.80
CA ASP A 79 -1.67 -2.83 -11.02
C ASP A 79 -2.71 -2.10 -10.16
N LEU A 80 -3.94 -2.62 -10.12
CA LEU A 80 -5.06 -2.02 -9.39
C LEU A 80 -5.52 -2.91 -8.24
N ALA A 81 -5.97 -2.27 -7.17
CA ALA A 81 -6.79 -2.90 -6.14
C ALA A 81 -8.04 -2.04 -5.92
N HIS A 82 -9.12 -2.67 -5.44
CA HIS A 82 -10.38 -1.99 -5.17
C HIS A 82 -10.76 -2.20 -3.72
N PHE A 83 -11.34 -1.19 -3.10
CA PHE A 83 -11.85 -1.28 -1.74
C PHE A 83 -13.31 -0.88 -1.67
N ALA A 84 -13.99 -1.41 -0.68
CA ALA A 84 -15.28 -0.90 -0.27
C ALA A 84 -15.41 -0.95 1.26
N VAL A 85 -16.06 0.08 1.79
CA VAL A 85 -16.45 0.24 3.19
C VAL A 85 -17.97 0.32 3.24
N LEU A 86 -18.59 -0.59 3.96
CA LEU A 86 -20.02 -0.51 4.24
C LEU A 86 -20.21 0.42 5.44
N SER A 87 -20.60 1.67 5.19
CA SER A 87 -20.75 2.68 6.25
C SER A 87 -22.12 2.58 6.96
N ARG A 88 -23.15 2.07 6.27
CA ARG A 88 -24.52 1.90 6.82
C ARG A 88 -25.26 0.78 6.12
N GLY A 89 -26.12 0.09 6.87
CA GLY A 89 -27.02 -0.95 6.35
C GLY A 89 -26.35 -2.31 6.26
N ASN A 90 -26.93 -3.19 5.45
CA ASN A 90 -26.49 -4.57 5.26
C ASN A 90 -26.51 -4.91 3.76
N CYS A 91 -25.62 -5.78 3.34
CA CYS A 91 -25.65 -6.34 1.99
C CYS A 91 -24.95 -7.70 1.94
N TRP A 92 -24.96 -8.31 0.76
CA TRP A 92 -24.31 -9.59 0.48
C TRP A 92 -23.24 -9.40 -0.59
N LEU A 93 -22.06 -9.94 -0.33
CA LEU A 93 -20.93 -9.95 -1.24
C LEU A 93 -20.70 -11.36 -1.78
N SER A 94 -20.76 -11.54 -3.09
CA SER A 94 -20.25 -12.73 -3.75
C SER A 94 -18.91 -12.40 -4.42
N VAL A 95 -17.91 -13.25 -4.20
CA VAL A 95 -16.55 -13.08 -4.73
C VAL A 95 -16.23 -14.28 -5.60
N GLU A 96 -15.67 -14.06 -6.78
CA GLU A 96 -15.24 -15.14 -7.67
C GLU A 96 -14.26 -16.09 -6.95
N GLY A 97 -14.58 -17.39 -7.01
CA GLY A 97 -13.77 -18.43 -6.33
C GLY A 97 -14.13 -18.65 -4.85
N ILE A 98 -15.12 -17.92 -4.30
CA ILE A 98 -15.71 -18.17 -2.99
C ILE A 98 -17.15 -18.67 -3.21
N PRO A 99 -17.48 -19.93 -2.83
CA PRO A 99 -18.76 -20.54 -3.19
C PRO A 99 -19.96 -19.84 -2.56
N GLU A 100 -19.85 -19.40 -1.31
CA GLU A 100 -20.96 -18.85 -0.55
C GLU A 100 -20.95 -17.32 -0.51
N PRO A 101 -22.10 -16.65 -0.68
CA PRO A 101 -22.23 -15.23 -0.46
C PRO A 101 -21.90 -14.85 0.99
N ILE A 102 -21.15 -13.79 1.16
CA ILE A 102 -20.68 -13.29 2.46
C ILE A 102 -21.62 -12.18 2.92
N PRO A 103 -22.26 -12.29 4.10
CA PRO A 103 -23.03 -11.20 4.67
C PRO A 103 -22.10 -10.07 5.15
N LEU A 104 -22.42 -8.84 4.79
CA LEU A 104 -21.76 -7.62 5.21
C LEU A 104 -22.70 -6.75 6.03
N THR A 105 -22.17 -6.11 7.06
CA THR A 105 -22.87 -5.18 7.95
C THR A 105 -22.13 -3.86 8.05
N GLY A 106 -22.79 -2.80 8.50
CA GLY A 106 -22.15 -1.50 8.70
C GLY A 106 -20.89 -1.59 9.55
N GLY A 107 -19.79 -1.03 9.06
CA GLY A 107 -18.45 -1.14 9.63
C GLY A 107 -17.57 -2.23 9.00
N ASP A 108 -18.13 -3.14 8.18
CA ASP A 108 -17.33 -4.08 7.42
C ASP A 108 -16.62 -3.38 6.26
N CYS A 109 -15.40 -3.81 5.95
CA CYS A 109 -14.68 -3.35 4.77
C CYS A 109 -13.93 -4.50 4.09
N PHE A 110 -13.68 -4.35 2.81
CA PHE A 110 -12.92 -5.33 2.06
C PHE A 110 -11.99 -4.69 1.03
N LEU A 111 -10.94 -5.41 0.69
CA LEU A 111 -9.98 -5.09 -0.36
C LEU A 111 -9.95 -6.24 -1.37
N LEU A 112 -10.03 -5.88 -2.63
CA LEU A 112 -9.84 -6.77 -3.77
C LEU A 112 -8.51 -6.41 -4.41
N ALA A 113 -7.54 -7.29 -4.30
CA ALA A 113 -6.30 -7.19 -5.04
C ALA A 113 -6.41 -8.05 -6.29
N ARG A 114 -5.96 -7.50 -7.42
CA ARG A 114 -6.06 -8.13 -8.72
C ARG A 114 -7.48 -8.12 -9.30
N ASP A 115 -7.55 -8.59 -10.52
CA ASP A 115 -8.75 -8.66 -11.32
C ASP A 115 -9.68 -9.78 -10.83
N THR A 116 -10.56 -9.44 -9.91
CA THR A 116 -11.51 -10.37 -9.28
C THR A 116 -12.93 -9.85 -9.48
N SER A 117 -13.80 -10.68 -10.06
CA SER A 117 -15.23 -10.34 -10.18
C SER A 117 -15.93 -10.41 -8.84
N ILE A 118 -16.80 -9.44 -8.58
CA ILE A 118 -17.68 -9.45 -7.40
C ILE A 118 -19.11 -9.04 -7.75
N VAL A 119 -20.03 -9.48 -6.90
CA VAL A 119 -21.42 -9.00 -6.89
C VAL A 119 -21.76 -8.52 -5.49
N LEU A 120 -22.21 -7.26 -5.38
CA LEU A 120 -22.82 -6.70 -4.18
C LEU A 120 -24.34 -6.59 -4.39
N ARG A 121 -25.15 -6.98 -3.40
CA ARG A 121 -26.61 -6.95 -3.46
C ARG A 121 -27.25 -6.88 -2.08
N ASP A 122 -28.46 -6.34 -2.02
CA ASP A 122 -29.25 -6.26 -0.79
C ASP A 122 -29.65 -7.64 -0.25
N SER A 123 -29.89 -8.61 -1.15
CA SER A 123 -30.27 -9.97 -0.82
C SER A 123 -29.61 -10.99 -1.75
N PRO A 124 -29.26 -12.21 -1.29
CA PRO A 124 -28.68 -13.26 -2.13
C PRO A 124 -29.53 -13.62 -3.37
N ARG A 125 -30.81 -13.31 -3.35
CA ARG A 125 -31.76 -13.60 -4.44
C ARG A 125 -31.87 -12.45 -5.46
N THR A 126 -31.43 -11.25 -5.10
CA THR A 126 -31.52 -10.09 -6.00
C THR A 126 -30.55 -10.23 -7.16
N ARG A 127 -31.03 -10.13 -8.37
CA ARG A 127 -30.19 -10.16 -9.58
C ARG A 127 -29.50 -8.80 -9.75
N PRO A 128 -28.18 -8.76 -10.01
CA PRO A 128 -27.50 -7.51 -10.32
C PRO A 128 -28.00 -6.97 -11.66
N ARG A 129 -28.30 -5.67 -11.70
CA ARG A 129 -28.81 -5.00 -12.92
C ARG A 129 -27.82 -3.99 -13.49
N TRP A 130 -26.82 -3.58 -12.69
CA TRP A 130 -25.91 -2.51 -13.04
C TRP A 130 -24.48 -2.89 -12.72
N SER A 131 -23.55 -2.34 -13.48
CA SER A 131 -22.13 -2.42 -13.14
C SER A 131 -21.69 -1.20 -12.33
N PHE A 132 -20.63 -1.35 -11.53
CA PHE A 132 -20.00 -0.22 -10.84
C PHE A 132 -19.55 0.87 -11.83
N ARG A 133 -19.17 0.49 -13.05
CA ARG A 133 -18.78 1.42 -14.12
C ARG A 133 -19.95 2.30 -14.57
N GLU A 134 -21.11 1.70 -14.79
CA GLU A 134 -22.32 2.43 -15.21
C GLU A 134 -22.82 3.39 -14.15
N ILE A 135 -22.75 2.97 -12.87
CA ILE A 135 -23.15 3.82 -11.75
C ILE A 135 -22.15 4.95 -11.56
N GLY A 136 -20.85 4.68 -11.62
CA GLY A 136 -19.82 5.72 -11.54
C GLY A 136 -19.93 6.75 -12.66
N ALA A 137 -20.30 6.33 -13.87
CA ALA A 137 -20.55 7.25 -15.00
C ALA A 137 -21.79 8.13 -14.82
N LYS A 138 -22.79 7.68 -14.05
CA LYS A 138 -24.02 8.42 -13.74
C LYS A 138 -23.92 9.23 -12.45
N ALA A 139 -22.87 9.02 -11.65
CA ALA A 139 -22.70 9.72 -10.39
C ALA A 139 -22.52 11.23 -10.60
N LYS A 140 -23.36 12.02 -9.92
CA LYS A 140 -23.14 13.46 -9.79
C LYS A 140 -22.28 13.70 -8.55
N SER A 141 -21.19 14.42 -8.68
CA SER A 141 -20.36 14.81 -7.53
C SER A 141 -19.87 13.61 -6.67
N ASN A 142 -19.42 12.52 -7.26
CA ASN A 142 -18.97 11.30 -6.58
C ASN A 142 -20.02 10.58 -5.70
N VAL A 143 -21.27 11.00 -5.70
CA VAL A 143 -22.40 10.31 -5.04
C VAL A 143 -23.31 9.71 -6.09
N ALA A 144 -23.61 8.43 -5.96
CA ALA A 144 -24.55 7.72 -6.82
C ALA A 144 -25.73 7.19 -6.02
N HIS A 145 -26.94 7.55 -6.43
CA HIS A 145 -28.19 7.02 -5.86
C HIS A 145 -28.73 5.91 -6.75
N TYR A 146 -29.12 4.79 -6.12
CA TYR A 146 -29.52 3.61 -6.84
C TYR A 146 -30.49 2.74 -6.02
N GLY A 147 -31.47 2.14 -6.66
CA GLY A 147 -32.31 1.11 -6.03
C GLY A 147 -33.82 1.35 -6.13
N GLY A 148 -34.59 0.60 -5.34
CA GLY A 148 -36.04 0.50 -5.40
C GLY A 148 -36.82 1.21 -4.29
N GLY A 149 -36.17 1.99 -3.42
CA GLY A 149 -36.84 2.77 -2.36
C GLY A 149 -37.06 2.03 -1.03
N GLY A 150 -36.54 0.81 -0.88
CA GLY A 150 -36.59 0.05 0.37
C GLY A 150 -35.48 0.38 1.36
N ALA A 151 -35.03 -0.61 2.15
CA ALA A 151 -34.00 -0.42 3.17
C ALA A 151 -32.71 0.19 2.60
N PRO A 152 -32.16 1.24 3.25
CA PRO A 152 -31.00 1.95 2.76
C PRO A 152 -29.68 1.23 3.10
N THR A 153 -28.75 1.29 2.16
CA THR A 153 -27.38 0.81 2.30
C THR A 153 -26.43 1.87 1.75
N THR A 154 -25.40 2.24 2.53
CA THR A 154 -24.41 3.21 2.09
C THR A 154 -23.03 2.54 2.01
N ILE A 155 -22.41 2.64 0.84
CA ILE A 155 -21.09 2.07 0.57
C ILE A 155 -20.16 3.18 0.07
N VAL A 156 -18.97 3.29 0.65
CA VAL A 156 -17.86 4.09 0.12
C VAL A 156 -16.90 3.13 -0.55
N CYS A 157 -16.61 3.36 -1.81
CA CYS A 157 -15.71 2.52 -2.58
C CYS A 157 -14.73 3.35 -3.42
N GLY A 158 -13.65 2.72 -3.84
CA GLY A 158 -12.62 3.36 -4.65
C GLY A 158 -11.59 2.37 -5.13
N SER A 159 -10.57 2.91 -5.76
CA SER A 159 -9.49 2.12 -6.35
C SER A 159 -8.14 2.64 -5.90
N PHE A 160 -7.18 1.74 -5.79
CA PHE A 160 -5.77 2.04 -5.59
C PHE A 160 -5.00 1.69 -6.86
N SER A 161 -4.10 2.58 -7.26
CA SER A 161 -3.07 2.29 -8.25
C SER A 161 -1.72 2.21 -7.58
N PHE A 162 -0.90 1.30 -8.06
CA PHE A 162 0.46 1.11 -7.58
C PHE A 162 1.41 1.51 -8.70
N ASP A 163 2.45 2.29 -8.37
CA ASP A 163 3.42 2.70 -9.39
C ASP A 163 4.17 1.46 -9.90
N ARG A 164 4.29 1.35 -11.24
CA ARG A 164 5.05 0.29 -11.93
C ARG A 164 6.56 0.28 -11.62
N ALA A 165 7.05 1.23 -10.83
CA ALA A 165 8.41 1.17 -10.31
C ALA A 165 8.67 -0.04 -9.42
N SER A 166 7.62 -0.74 -8.98
CA SER A 166 7.73 -2.02 -8.31
C SER A 166 7.89 -3.14 -9.33
N LEU A 167 8.99 -3.87 -9.27
CA LEU A 167 9.36 -4.96 -10.20
C LEU A 167 8.37 -6.11 -10.23
N ARG A 168 7.62 -6.30 -9.15
CA ARG A 168 6.40 -7.12 -9.11
C ARG A 168 5.27 -6.23 -8.61
N PRO A 169 4.10 -6.21 -9.28
CA PRO A 169 2.95 -5.51 -8.76
C PRO A 169 2.67 -6.01 -7.33
N ILE A 170 2.53 -5.10 -6.39
CA ILE A 170 2.23 -5.47 -5.00
C ILE A 170 0.94 -6.27 -4.91
N THR A 171 0.02 -6.02 -5.82
CA THR A 171 -1.20 -6.79 -5.98
C THR A 171 -0.95 -8.29 -6.15
N GLN A 172 0.24 -8.70 -6.65
CA GLN A 172 0.62 -10.12 -6.71
C GLN A 172 1.08 -10.68 -5.36
N LEU A 173 1.50 -9.81 -4.45
CA LEU A 173 1.95 -10.16 -3.11
C LEU A 173 0.78 -10.15 -2.10
N LEU A 174 -0.31 -9.46 -2.42
CA LEU A 174 -1.51 -9.40 -1.60
C LEU A 174 -2.41 -10.63 -1.84
N PRO A 175 -3.16 -11.08 -0.83
CA PRO A 175 -4.30 -11.97 -1.03
C PRO A 175 -5.27 -11.36 -2.05
N ARG A 176 -5.91 -12.20 -2.87
CA ARG A 176 -6.88 -11.71 -3.86
C ARG A 176 -8.04 -10.97 -3.22
N PHE A 177 -8.41 -11.37 -2.01
CA PHE A 177 -9.51 -10.83 -1.25
C PHE A 177 -9.12 -10.74 0.22
N ILE A 178 -9.33 -9.58 0.82
CA ILE A 178 -9.18 -9.31 2.25
C ILE A 178 -10.51 -8.79 2.74
N LEU A 179 -11.10 -9.46 3.73
CA LEU A 179 -12.30 -9.01 4.44
C LEU A 179 -11.93 -8.68 5.88
N ILE A 180 -12.36 -7.52 6.33
CA ILE A 180 -12.23 -7.08 7.71
C ILE A 180 -13.65 -6.82 8.23
N LYS A 181 -14.06 -7.63 9.18
CA LYS A 181 -15.34 -7.47 9.86
C LYS A 181 -15.28 -6.31 10.85
N ALA A 182 -16.41 -5.64 11.08
CA ALA A 182 -16.52 -4.54 12.03
C ALA A 182 -15.98 -4.89 13.43
N GLU A 183 -16.14 -6.13 13.85
CA GLU A 183 -15.61 -6.65 15.11
C GLU A 183 -14.07 -6.69 15.14
N GLN A 184 -13.44 -6.95 14.00
CA GLN A 184 -11.99 -6.96 13.82
C GLN A 184 -11.42 -5.53 13.62
N ALA A 185 -12.25 -4.62 13.07
CA ALA A 185 -11.92 -3.21 12.89
C ALA A 185 -11.91 -2.41 14.20
N ARG A 186 -12.04 -3.08 15.35
CA ARG A 186 -11.99 -2.48 16.72
C ARG A 186 -10.67 -1.78 17.06
N THR A 187 -9.64 -1.84 16.22
CA THR A 187 -8.59 -0.84 16.27
C THR A 187 -9.23 0.51 15.95
N LEU A 188 -9.33 1.35 16.97
CA LEU A 188 -9.94 2.68 16.92
C LEU A 188 -9.52 3.47 15.67
N ALA A 189 -8.28 3.27 15.24
CA ALA A 189 -7.69 3.90 14.06
C ALA A 189 -8.39 3.53 12.74
N LEU A 190 -8.63 2.25 12.46
CA LEU A 190 -9.28 1.82 11.21
C LEU A 190 -10.73 2.30 11.16
N HIS A 191 -11.47 2.14 12.28
CA HIS A 191 -12.85 2.60 12.38
C HIS A 191 -12.95 4.11 12.16
N ASN A 192 -12.11 4.91 12.82
CA ASN A 192 -12.12 6.37 12.69
C ASN A 192 -11.77 6.81 11.26
N THR A 193 -10.83 6.14 10.61
CA THR A 193 -10.49 6.47 9.20
C THR A 193 -11.64 6.15 8.26
N MET A 194 -12.35 5.03 8.45
CA MET A 194 -13.54 4.71 7.68
C MET A 194 -14.66 5.73 7.86
N GLN A 195 -14.90 6.18 9.10
CA GLN A 195 -15.89 7.20 9.39
C GLN A 195 -15.50 8.55 8.78
N ALA A 196 -14.24 8.98 8.94
CA ALA A 196 -13.75 10.22 8.36
C ALA A 196 -13.88 10.21 6.82
N LEU A 197 -13.53 9.10 6.16
CA LEU A 197 -13.68 8.95 4.71
C LEU A 197 -15.15 9.03 4.29
N ALA A 198 -16.05 8.37 5.01
CA ALA A 198 -17.48 8.38 4.72
C ALA A 198 -18.09 9.79 4.91
N SER A 199 -17.67 10.53 5.95
CA SER A 199 -18.09 11.91 6.22
C SER A 199 -17.61 12.87 5.13
N GLU A 200 -16.32 12.81 4.81
CA GLU A 200 -15.69 13.64 3.76
C GLU A 200 -16.38 13.46 2.40
N MET A 201 -16.73 12.21 2.08
CA MET A 201 -17.47 11.89 0.85
C MET A 201 -18.93 12.36 0.88
N ALA A 202 -19.52 12.58 2.07
CA ALA A 202 -20.88 13.06 2.22
C ALA A 202 -20.96 14.60 2.14
N GLU A 203 -20.02 15.30 2.75
CA GLU A 203 -20.05 16.76 2.91
C GLU A 203 -19.69 17.53 1.64
N GLN A 204 -18.88 16.93 0.76
CA GLN A 204 -18.42 17.51 -0.51
C GLN A 204 -17.87 18.96 -0.38
N ALA A 205 -17.17 19.24 0.73
CA ALA A 205 -16.54 20.52 0.98
C ALA A 205 -15.40 20.81 -0.02
N PRO A 206 -15.00 22.08 -0.22
CA PRO A 206 -13.82 22.39 -1.02
C PRO A 206 -12.59 21.63 -0.53
N GLY A 207 -11.92 20.91 -1.42
CA GLY A 207 -10.77 20.06 -1.08
C GLY A 207 -11.10 18.63 -0.65
N SER A 208 -12.38 18.27 -0.49
CA SER A 208 -12.80 16.94 -0.04
C SER A 208 -12.24 15.80 -0.89
N GLY A 209 -12.09 15.97 -2.21
CA GLY A 209 -11.48 14.98 -3.08
C GLY A 209 -10.01 14.67 -2.73
N VAL A 210 -9.25 15.69 -2.27
CA VAL A 210 -7.86 15.51 -1.84
C VAL A 210 -7.83 14.79 -0.49
N VAL A 211 -8.65 15.23 0.47
CA VAL A 211 -8.75 14.61 1.81
C VAL A 211 -9.20 13.16 1.69
N ALA A 212 -10.25 12.87 0.92
CA ALA A 212 -10.73 11.51 0.67
C ALA A 212 -9.64 10.61 0.06
N THR A 213 -8.85 11.12 -0.88
CA THR A 213 -7.72 10.40 -1.46
C THR A 213 -6.70 10.02 -0.39
N ARG A 214 -6.30 10.95 0.48
CA ARG A 214 -5.33 10.69 1.56
C ARG A 214 -5.88 9.74 2.63
N LEU A 215 -7.15 9.91 3.01
CA LEU A 215 -7.81 8.98 3.93
C LEU A 215 -7.89 7.56 3.36
N ALA A 216 -8.16 7.41 2.08
CA ALA A 216 -8.18 6.09 1.42
C ALA A 216 -6.78 5.45 1.39
N GLU A 217 -5.71 6.23 1.17
CA GLU A 217 -4.32 5.74 1.25
C GLU A 217 -3.98 5.24 2.67
N VAL A 218 -4.37 6.00 3.70
CA VAL A 218 -4.24 5.59 5.11
C VAL A 218 -5.06 4.34 5.40
N LEU A 219 -6.30 4.28 4.91
CA LEU A 219 -7.20 3.14 5.04
C LEU A 219 -6.56 1.86 4.48
N PHE A 220 -5.93 1.92 3.32
CA PHE A 220 -5.21 0.80 2.72
C PHE A 220 -4.16 0.20 3.66
N ILE A 221 -3.31 1.06 4.23
CA ILE A 221 -2.27 0.65 5.19
C ILE A 221 -2.89 -0.02 6.42
N GLN A 222 -3.95 0.60 6.97
CA GLN A 222 -4.62 0.08 8.16
C GLN A 222 -5.34 -1.24 7.90
N MET A 223 -5.97 -1.40 6.74
CA MET A 223 -6.58 -2.67 6.33
C MET A 223 -5.55 -3.79 6.26
N LEU A 224 -4.38 -3.54 5.66
CA LEU A 224 -3.30 -4.53 5.63
C LEU A 224 -2.79 -4.86 7.03
N ARG A 225 -2.54 -3.86 7.88
CA ARG A 225 -2.12 -4.07 9.28
C ARG A 225 -3.13 -4.90 10.06
N THR A 226 -4.42 -4.60 9.93
CA THR A 226 -5.50 -5.35 10.60
C THR A 226 -5.59 -6.79 10.10
N HIS A 227 -5.51 -6.99 8.78
CA HIS A 227 -5.51 -8.32 8.19
C HIS A 227 -4.34 -9.16 8.72
N ILE A 228 -3.17 -8.59 8.81
CA ILE A 228 -1.96 -9.23 9.30
C ILE A 228 -2.10 -9.61 10.78
N ALA A 229 -2.61 -8.69 11.60
CA ALA A 229 -2.86 -8.93 13.03
C ALA A 229 -3.92 -10.01 13.30
N SER A 230 -4.75 -10.35 12.31
CA SER A 230 -5.81 -11.36 12.42
C SER A 230 -5.30 -12.81 12.51
N GLY A 231 -3.99 -13.02 12.47
CA GLY A 231 -3.33 -14.30 12.76
C GLY A 231 -2.54 -14.89 11.58
N PRO A 232 -1.51 -15.71 11.90
CA PRO A 232 -0.56 -16.25 10.91
C PRO A 232 -1.22 -17.22 9.93
N GLU A 233 -2.28 -17.91 10.31
CA GLU A 233 -3.00 -18.88 9.46
C GLU A 233 -3.64 -18.23 8.22
N ARG A 234 -3.97 -16.94 8.29
CA ARG A 234 -4.56 -16.19 7.18
C ARG A 234 -3.52 -15.57 6.26
N ASN A 235 -2.28 -15.46 6.73
CA ASN A 235 -1.20 -14.83 6.01
C ASN A 235 -0.41 -15.87 5.21
N LYS A 236 -0.41 -15.76 3.90
CA LYS A 236 0.40 -16.60 2.99
C LYS A 236 1.39 -15.73 2.23
N GLY A 237 2.48 -16.34 1.81
CA GLY A 237 3.46 -15.68 0.97
C GLY A 237 4.20 -14.55 1.68
N TRP A 238 4.39 -13.45 0.97
CA TRP A 238 5.19 -12.31 1.41
C TRP A 238 4.71 -11.68 2.74
N LEU A 239 3.40 -11.52 2.94
CA LEU A 239 2.86 -11.00 4.21
C LEU A 239 3.29 -11.87 5.40
N ARG A 240 3.24 -13.20 5.24
CA ARG A 240 3.71 -14.12 6.28
C ARG A 240 5.21 -13.97 6.55
N ALA A 241 6.02 -13.79 5.49
CA ALA A 241 7.46 -13.63 5.65
C ALA A 241 7.84 -12.36 6.43
N VAL A 242 7.15 -11.24 6.20
CA VAL A 242 7.41 -9.98 6.89
C VAL A 242 7.11 -10.07 8.40
N PHE A 243 6.09 -10.84 8.78
CA PHE A 243 5.71 -11.04 10.19
C PHE A 243 6.31 -12.28 10.85
N ASP A 244 7.02 -13.10 10.09
CA ASP A 244 7.84 -14.15 10.67
C ASP A 244 9.04 -13.51 11.36
N PRO A 245 9.29 -13.76 12.67
CA PRO A 245 10.35 -13.08 13.40
C PRO A 245 11.73 -13.23 12.75
N GLN A 246 12.03 -14.44 12.24
CA GLN A 246 13.32 -14.74 11.63
C GLN A 246 13.42 -14.15 10.20
N MET A 247 12.40 -14.37 9.37
CA MET A 247 12.36 -13.81 8.01
C MET A 247 12.25 -12.29 8.04
N GLY A 248 11.45 -11.73 8.94
CA GLY A 248 11.32 -10.29 9.14
C GLY A 248 12.66 -9.62 9.45
N THR A 249 13.47 -10.23 10.33
CA THR A 249 14.81 -9.73 10.65
C THR A 249 15.72 -9.72 9.42
N ALA A 250 15.73 -10.81 8.61
CA ALA A 250 16.51 -10.85 7.38
C ALA A 250 16.02 -9.83 6.35
N LEU A 251 14.71 -9.66 6.20
CA LEU A 251 14.13 -8.67 5.29
C LEU A 251 14.45 -7.24 5.72
N SER A 252 14.36 -6.92 7.02
CA SER A 252 14.79 -5.63 7.56
C SER A 252 16.26 -5.38 7.25
N ALA A 253 17.14 -6.35 7.52
CA ALA A 253 18.57 -6.23 7.25
C ALA A 253 18.88 -5.94 5.76
N ILE A 254 18.15 -6.59 4.83
CA ILE A 254 18.27 -6.32 3.38
C ILE A 254 17.81 -4.90 3.05
N HIS A 255 16.71 -4.45 3.66
CA HIS A 255 16.11 -3.15 3.37
C HIS A 255 16.95 -2.01 3.91
N ASP A 256 17.45 -2.12 5.15
CA ASP A 256 18.26 -1.09 5.82
C ASP A 256 19.63 -0.95 5.18
N ARG A 257 20.25 -2.08 4.81
CA ARG A 257 21.62 -2.12 4.30
C ARG A 257 21.66 -2.66 2.85
N VAL A 258 20.98 -1.96 1.94
CA VAL A 258 20.81 -2.39 0.54
C VAL A 258 22.14 -2.58 -0.20
N ASN A 259 23.18 -1.81 0.14
CA ASN A 259 24.51 -1.86 -0.48
C ASN A 259 25.44 -2.93 0.11
N SER A 260 25.07 -3.57 1.23
CA SER A 260 25.90 -4.60 1.86
C SER A 260 26.10 -5.82 0.95
N PRO A 261 27.26 -6.49 1.00
CA PRO A 261 27.57 -7.67 0.19
C PRO A 261 26.87 -8.92 0.74
N TRP A 262 25.54 -8.91 0.67
CA TRP A 262 24.72 -10.00 1.20
C TRP A 262 25.01 -11.33 0.52
N THR A 263 25.21 -12.36 1.34
CA THR A 263 25.26 -13.77 0.95
C THR A 263 24.10 -14.52 1.61
N VAL A 264 23.82 -15.73 1.17
CA VAL A 264 22.80 -16.58 1.84
C VAL A 264 23.21 -16.89 3.28
N GLU A 265 24.52 -17.05 3.52
CA GLU A 265 25.10 -17.29 4.83
C GLU A 265 24.87 -16.12 5.78
N SER A 266 25.21 -14.89 5.36
CA SER A 266 25.07 -13.69 6.20
C SER A 266 23.61 -13.35 6.48
N LEU A 267 22.70 -13.66 5.55
CA LEU A 267 21.26 -13.50 5.76
C LEU A 267 20.69 -14.56 6.70
N ALA A 268 21.16 -15.79 6.60
CA ALA A 268 20.77 -16.88 7.49
C ALA A 268 21.25 -16.61 8.92
N GLU A 269 22.46 -16.11 9.09
CA GLU A 269 23.02 -15.66 10.38
C GLU A 269 22.16 -14.54 10.99
N ALA A 270 21.80 -13.51 10.21
CA ALA A 270 20.90 -12.44 10.64
C ALA A 270 19.53 -12.95 11.07
N ALA A 271 19.04 -14.04 10.45
CA ALA A 271 17.78 -14.68 10.80
C ALA A 271 17.89 -15.68 11.96
N GLY A 272 19.10 -15.96 12.48
CA GLY A 272 19.33 -17.00 13.49
C GLY A 272 19.00 -18.41 12.98
N MET A 273 19.29 -18.69 11.69
CA MET A 273 18.98 -19.96 11.03
C MET A 273 20.19 -20.60 10.36
N SER A 274 20.15 -21.92 10.14
CA SER A 274 21.12 -22.55 9.24
C SER A 274 20.90 -22.10 7.80
N ARG A 275 21.95 -22.05 6.98
CA ARG A 275 21.91 -21.65 5.56
C ARG A 275 20.83 -22.39 4.76
N SER A 276 20.77 -23.71 4.91
CA SER A 276 19.82 -24.55 4.17
C SER A 276 18.37 -24.32 4.59
N ALA A 277 18.11 -24.25 5.91
CA ALA A 277 16.77 -23.98 6.45
C ALA A 277 16.28 -22.59 6.05
N PHE A 278 17.15 -21.57 6.14
CA PHE A 278 16.84 -20.21 5.71
C PHE A 278 16.47 -20.15 4.22
N ALA A 279 17.32 -20.69 3.33
CA ALA A 279 17.09 -20.66 1.89
C ALA A 279 15.79 -21.38 1.49
N ALA A 280 15.50 -22.53 2.08
CA ALA A 280 14.27 -23.28 1.84
C ALA A 280 13.03 -22.49 2.29
N ARG A 281 13.04 -21.99 3.54
CA ARG A 281 11.92 -21.23 4.10
C ARG A 281 11.71 -19.90 3.39
N PHE A 282 12.78 -19.22 3.01
CA PHE A 282 12.70 -17.96 2.24
C PHE A 282 12.02 -18.19 0.90
N LYS A 283 12.43 -19.26 0.18
CA LYS A 283 11.83 -19.63 -1.11
C LYS A 283 10.37 -20.06 -0.97
N GLU A 284 10.04 -20.82 0.07
CA GLU A 284 8.65 -21.22 0.38
C GLU A 284 7.74 -20.00 0.57
N LEU A 285 8.18 -19.05 1.40
CA LEU A 285 7.38 -17.87 1.76
C LEU A 285 7.34 -16.81 0.66
N LEU A 286 8.44 -16.57 -0.03
CA LEU A 286 8.58 -15.46 -0.98
C LEU A 286 8.55 -15.90 -2.45
N GLY A 287 8.59 -17.22 -2.72
CA GLY A 287 8.55 -17.77 -4.06
C GLY A 287 9.83 -17.53 -4.88
N GLN A 288 10.91 -17.03 -4.25
CA GLN A 288 12.19 -16.72 -4.89
C GLN A 288 13.35 -16.91 -3.91
N THR A 289 14.56 -16.98 -4.42
CA THR A 289 15.76 -17.12 -3.58
C THR A 289 16.12 -15.83 -2.87
N PRO A 290 16.87 -15.88 -1.73
CA PRO A 290 17.29 -14.67 -1.02
C PRO A 290 18.07 -13.69 -1.89
N LEU A 291 19.00 -14.14 -2.73
CA LEU A 291 19.81 -13.25 -3.57
C LEU A 291 19.03 -12.66 -4.77
N GLU A 292 18.02 -13.36 -5.28
CA GLU A 292 17.09 -12.78 -6.24
C GLU A 292 16.31 -11.64 -5.59
N TYR A 293 15.82 -11.82 -4.37
CA TYR A 293 15.14 -10.79 -3.62
C TYR A 293 16.04 -9.56 -3.36
N VAL A 294 17.28 -9.76 -2.90
CA VAL A 294 18.28 -8.68 -2.72
C VAL A 294 18.48 -7.92 -4.02
N THR A 295 18.63 -8.64 -5.14
CA THR A 295 18.81 -8.02 -6.46
C THR A 295 17.59 -7.18 -6.85
N GLU A 296 16.39 -7.72 -6.69
CA GLU A 296 15.16 -6.98 -6.97
C GLU A 296 15.03 -5.74 -6.09
N TRP A 297 15.35 -5.84 -4.79
CA TRP A 297 15.30 -4.72 -3.85
C TRP A 297 16.29 -3.61 -4.23
N ARG A 298 17.53 -3.98 -4.57
CA ARG A 298 18.55 -3.05 -5.10
C ARG A 298 18.04 -2.30 -6.34
N MET A 299 17.38 -2.98 -7.27
CA MET A 299 16.84 -2.34 -8.46
C MET A 299 15.68 -1.41 -8.15
N ARG A 300 14.84 -1.73 -7.15
CA ARG A 300 13.79 -0.80 -6.68
C ARG A 300 14.38 0.48 -6.11
N LYS A 301 15.37 0.36 -5.21
CA LYS A 301 16.08 1.54 -4.66
C LYS A 301 16.78 2.34 -5.76
N ALA A 302 17.40 1.67 -6.72
CA ALA A 302 18.01 2.34 -7.88
C ALA A 302 17.00 3.13 -8.71
N MET A 303 15.83 2.56 -8.98
CA MET A 303 14.77 3.28 -9.71
C MET A 303 14.30 4.54 -8.97
N GLN A 304 14.22 4.51 -7.64
CA GLN A 304 13.89 5.69 -6.82
C GLN A 304 14.99 6.76 -6.90
N LEU A 305 16.25 6.34 -6.73
CA LEU A 305 17.40 7.25 -6.79
C LEU A 305 17.57 7.88 -8.17
N LEU A 306 17.30 7.15 -9.25
CA LEU A 306 17.32 7.66 -10.62
C LEU A 306 16.25 8.71 -10.90
N GLN A 307 15.14 8.72 -10.16
CA GLN A 307 14.12 9.76 -10.26
C GLN A 307 14.56 11.10 -9.64
N GLN A 308 15.50 11.07 -8.72
CA GLN A 308 16.18 12.25 -8.17
C GLN A 308 17.27 12.66 -9.16
N ARG A 309 16.96 13.61 -10.07
CA ARG A 309 17.76 13.96 -11.27
C ARG A 309 19.21 14.40 -11.01
N ASP A 310 19.61 14.56 -9.75
CA ASP A 310 20.92 15.14 -9.38
C ASP A 310 22.05 14.10 -9.24
N LYS A 311 21.74 12.79 -9.39
CA LYS A 311 22.73 11.73 -9.15
C LYS A 311 23.29 11.13 -10.43
N LYS A 312 24.61 11.01 -10.50
CA LYS A 312 25.29 10.29 -11.58
C LYS A 312 24.97 8.79 -11.50
N LEU A 313 24.88 8.12 -12.64
CA LEU A 313 24.57 6.69 -12.72
C LEU A 313 25.51 5.82 -11.87
N ILE A 314 26.80 6.17 -11.82
CA ILE A 314 27.79 5.43 -11.02
C ILE A 314 27.53 5.57 -9.51
N ASP A 315 27.07 6.73 -9.07
CA ASP A 315 26.77 6.96 -7.66
C ASP A 315 25.53 6.19 -7.24
N VAL A 316 24.52 6.13 -8.13
CA VAL A 316 23.36 5.26 -7.93
C VAL A 316 23.76 3.80 -7.86
N ALA A 317 24.65 3.32 -8.77
CA ALA A 317 25.14 1.95 -8.76
C ALA A 317 25.81 1.60 -7.42
N ARG A 318 26.70 2.47 -6.94
CA ARG A 318 27.40 2.30 -5.64
C ARG A 318 26.42 2.31 -4.47
N SER A 319 25.45 3.22 -4.46
CA SER A 319 24.45 3.33 -3.39
C SER A 319 23.60 2.07 -3.25
N VAL A 320 23.51 1.24 -4.28
CA VAL A 320 22.78 -0.04 -4.24
C VAL A 320 23.67 -1.28 -4.32
N GLY A 321 24.98 -1.11 -4.01
CA GLY A 321 25.92 -2.20 -3.81
C GLY A 321 26.49 -2.82 -5.10
N TYR A 322 26.67 -2.00 -6.16
CA TYR A 322 27.39 -2.38 -7.37
C TYR A 322 28.69 -1.57 -7.50
N GLU A 323 29.81 -2.24 -7.66
CA GLU A 323 31.10 -1.61 -7.81
C GLU A 323 31.30 -0.98 -9.20
N SER A 324 30.68 -1.55 -10.23
CA SER A 324 30.78 -1.03 -11.60
C SER A 324 29.44 -0.69 -12.21
N GLY A 325 29.41 0.42 -12.97
CA GLY A 325 28.23 0.83 -13.74
C GLY A 325 27.80 -0.19 -14.81
N ALA A 326 28.75 -0.99 -15.32
CA ALA A 326 28.45 -2.04 -16.30
C ALA A 326 27.70 -3.21 -15.67
N ALA A 327 28.17 -3.71 -14.50
CA ALA A 327 27.48 -4.77 -13.75
C ALA A 327 26.08 -4.31 -13.30
N PHE A 328 25.97 -3.07 -12.82
CA PHE A 328 24.69 -2.44 -12.49
C PHE A 328 23.75 -2.40 -13.70
N SER A 329 24.20 -1.87 -14.83
CA SER A 329 23.37 -1.71 -16.03
C SER A 329 22.88 -3.07 -16.56
N LYS A 330 23.72 -4.11 -16.51
CA LYS A 330 23.34 -5.48 -16.86
C LYS A 330 22.26 -6.03 -15.93
N ALA A 331 22.44 -5.88 -14.60
CA ALA A 331 21.46 -6.30 -13.62
C ALA A 331 20.14 -5.53 -13.75
N PHE A 332 20.23 -4.21 -13.93
CA PHE A 332 19.08 -3.33 -14.12
C PHE A 332 18.27 -3.72 -15.35
N LYS A 333 18.93 -3.91 -16.51
CA LYS A 333 18.25 -4.36 -17.75
C LYS A 333 17.58 -5.71 -17.57
N ARG A 334 18.25 -6.67 -16.91
CA ARG A 334 17.70 -8.02 -16.63
C ARG A 334 16.42 -7.95 -15.79
N VAL A 335 16.39 -7.09 -14.78
CA VAL A 335 15.31 -7.03 -13.79
C VAL A 335 14.20 -6.06 -14.20
N VAL A 336 14.56 -4.89 -14.76
CA VAL A 336 13.62 -3.81 -15.12
C VAL A 336 13.16 -3.91 -16.57
N GLY A 337 13.88 -4.66 -17.41
CA GLY A 337 13.56 -4.81 -18.83
C GLY A 337 14.05 -3.68 -19.74
N ALA A 338 14.71 -2.65 -19.19
CA ALA A 338 15.27 -1.52 -19.92
C ALA A 338 16.61 -1.09 -19.31
N ASN A 339 17.49 -0.47 -20.08
CA ASN A 339 18.71 0.13 -19.54
C ASN A 339 18.37 1.35 -18.66
N PRO A 340 19.21 1.72 -17.66
CA PRO A 340 18.96 2.87 -16.80
C PRO A 340 18.70 4.17 -17.56
N GLY A 341 19.45 4.42 -18.65
CA GLY A 341 19.27 5.60 -19.51
C GLY A 341 17.94 5.58 -20.29
N GLU A 342 17.51 4.43 -20.78
CA GLU A 342 16.20 4.26 -21.44
C GLU A 342 15.06 4.41 -20.44
N TYR A 343 15.23 3.89 -19.21
CA TYR A 343 14.27 4.03 -18.14
C TYR A 343 14.01 5.49 -17.78
N LEU A 344 15.06 6.32 -17.71
CA LEU A 344 14.94 7.76 -17.49
C LEU A 344 14.23 8.47 -18.64
N LYS A 345 14.56 8.13 -19.91
CA LYS A 345 13.93 8.74 -21.11
C LYS A 345 12.44 8.41 -21.24
N ARG A 346 11.99 7.22 -20.85
CA ARG A 346 10.58 6.82 -20.95
C ARG A 346 9.66 7.51 -19.94
N ARG A 347 10.23 8.20 -18.95
CA ARG A 347 9.49 8.91 -17.90
C ARG A 347 9.58 10.43 -18.02
N LEU A 348 10.27 10.91 -19.03
CA LEU A 348 10.23 12.30 -19.50
C LEU A 348 9.09 12.48 -20.50
#